data_30ca2bd558d78eed56ffdb39e6f30664
#
_entry.id   30ca2bd558d78eed56ffdb39e6f30664
#
_cell.length_a   1.000
_cell.length_b   1.000
_cell.length_c   1.000
_cell.angle_alpha   90.00
_cell.angle_beta   90.00
_cell.angle_gamma   90.00
#
_symmetry.space_group_name_H-M   'P 1'
#
loop_
_entity.id
_entity.type
_entity.pdbx_description
1 polymer ?
#
loop_
_entity_poly.entity_id
_entity_poly.type
_entity_poly.pdbx_seq_one_letter_code
_entity_poly.pdbx_strand_id
1 'polypeptide(L)'
;MFMRKQLKRNKRKMYYALYDKQMPVGDDVLECKAGYKKPVAFRASLSTGQSNAQENPFGTSVDYDRIICSTDMSLPITETTLLWIGKEPSYLDDGSVDPSSANYKVAAHPLDGMQSLRIAVKLIAQSVVEDMEQETENTTEEPGRDSSSDLEDW
;
A
#
# COMPACT_ATOMS: atom_id res chain seq x y z
N MET A 1 -18.06 29.71 6.29
CA MET A 1 -17.81 28.50 5.52
C MET A 1 -17.31 27.42 6.45
N PHE A 2 -18.11 26.39 6.68
CA PHE A 2 -17.74 25.34 7.61
C PHE A 2 -16.83 24.33 6.90
N MET A 3 -15.57 24.27 7.30
CA MET A 3 -14.69 23.19 6.88
C MET A 3 -15.19 21.88 7.49
N ARG A 4 -15.61 20.93 6.68
CA ARG A 4 -15.89 19.58 7.13
C ARG A 4 -14.56 18.91 7.51
N LYS A 5 -14.23 18.97 8.79
CA LYS A 5 -13.09 18.23 9.31
C LYS A 5 -13.42 16.74 9.27
N GLN A 6 -12.57 15.96 8.63
CA GLN A 6 -12.66 14.51 8.71
C GLN A 6 -12.63 14.07 10.17
N LEU A 7 -13.50 13.16 10.53
CA LEU A 7 -13.50 12.60 11.87
C LEU A 7 -12.19 11.88 12.14
N LYS A 8 -11.54 12.19 13.24
CA LYS A 8 -10.24 11.59 13.62
C LYS A 8 -10.27 10.06 13.61
N ARG A 9 -11.40 9.44 13.97
CA ARG A 9 -11.59 7.99 13.98
C ARG A 9 -11.47 7.33 12.59
N ASN A 10 -11.73 8.09 11.52
CA ASN A 10 -11.67 7.57 10.15
C ASN A 10 -10.29 7.74 9.52
N LYS A 11 -9.38 8.41 10.20
CA LYS A 11 -8.03 8.63 9.71
C LYS A 11 -7.11 7.49 10.16
N ARG A 12 -6.43 6.90 9.20
CA ARG A 12 -5.43 5.85 9.44
C ARG A 12 -4.03 6.42 9.28
N LYS A 13 -3.09 5.90 10.06
CA LYS A 13 -1.68 6.22 9.91
C LYS A 13 -1.11 5.48 8.70
N MET A 14 -0.45 6.22 7.85
CA MET A 14 0.19 5.73 6.63
C MET A 14 1.56 6.37 6.50
N TYR A 15 2.38 5.85 5.60
CA TYR A 15 3.69 6.40 5.27
C TYR A 15 3.81 6.58 3.77
N TYR A 16 4.53 7.62 3.35
CA TYR A 16 4.90 7.80 1.96
C TYR A 16 6.40 8.05 1.83
N ALA A 17 6.99 7.62 0.73
CA ALA A 17 8.38 7.90 0.39
C ALA A 17 8.45 8.47 -1.02
N LEU A 18 9.09 9.63 -1.13
CA LEU A 18 9.25 10.32 -2.41
C LEU A 18 10.45 9.75 -3.16
N TYR A 19 10.29 9.59 -4.46
CA TYR A 19 11.37 9.20 -5.35
C TYR A 19 12.27 10.39 -5.66
N ASP A 20 13.58 10.17 -5.59
CA ASP A 20 14.58 11.15 -5.94
C ASP A 20 15.63 10.51 -6.86
N LYS A 21 15.91 11.17 -7.97
CA LYS A 21 16.91 10.69 -8.94
C LYS A 21 18.35 10.94 -8.49
N GLN A 22 18.54 11.82 -7.53
CA GLN A 22 19.86 12.30 -7.10
C GLN A 22 20.04 12.24 -5.58
N MET A 23 19.78 11.08 -5.00
CA MET A 23 20.07 10.89 -3.58
C MET A 23 21.57 10.73 -3.36
N PRO A 24 22.16 11.45 -2.38
CA PRO A 24 23.57 11.25 -2.05
C PRO A 24 23.79 9.84 -1.50
N VAL A 25 24.90 9.23 -1.89
CA VAL A 25 25.32 7.92 -1.40
C VAL A 25 26.34 8.11 -0.28
N GLY A 26 25.92 7.84 0.95
CA GLY A 26 26.78 8.02 2.11
C GLY A 26 27.15 9.49 2.37
N ASP A 27 28.38 9.73 2.83
CA ASP A 27 28.90 11.07 3.09
C ASP A 27 29.49 11.75 1.84
N ASP A 28 29.49 11.07 0.71
CA ASP A 28 30.08 11.59 -0.51
C ASP A 28 29.03 12.35 -1.33
N VAL A 29 29.16 13.66 -1.35
CA VAL A 29 28.23 14.57 -2.05
C VAL A 29 28.33 14.45 -3.58
N LEU A 30 29.35 13.77 -4.08
CA LEU A 30 29.64 13.65 -5.52
C LEU A 30 28.99 12.42 -6.15
N GLU A 31 28.65 11.40 -5.36
CA GLU A 31 27.98 10.22 -5.86
C GLU A 31 26.46 10.30 -5.56
N CYS A 32 25.68 10.35 -6.61
CA CYS A 32 24.23 10.37 -6.53
C CYS A 32 23.66 9.08 -7.12
N LYS A 33 22.69 8.50 -6.43
CA LYS A 33 21.96 7.32 -6.85
C LYS A 33 20.46 7.60 -6.82
N ALA A 34 19.73 7.06 -7.79
CA ALA A 34 18.28 7.11 -7.74
C ALA A 34 17.75 6.23 -6.60
N GLY A 35 16.80 6.72 -5.85
CA GLY A 35 16.21 6.01 -4.73
C GLY A 35 15.03 6.73 -4.11
N TYR A 36 14.61 6.27 -2.96
CA TYR A 36 13.50 6.87 -2.22
C TYR A 36 14.02 7.61 -1.00
N LYS A 37 13.44 8.77 -0.75
CA LYS A 37 13.72 9.55 0.45
C LYS A 37 13.16 8.84 1.69
N LYS A 38 13.55 9.30 2.87
CA LYS A 38 13.06 8.78 4.14
C LYS A 38 11.53 8.82 4.18
N PRO A 39 10.85 7.74 4.60
CA PRO A 39 9.41 7.72 4.73
C PRO A 39 8.89 8.75 5.72
N VAL A 40 7.78 9.38 5.38
CA VAL A 40 7.09 10.37 6.21
C VAL A 40 5.73 9.83 6.60
N ALA A 41 5.42 9.88 7.90
CA ALA A 41 4.12 9.48 8.41
C ALA A 41 3.06 10.57 8.14
N PHE A 42 1.87 10.14 7.77
CA PHE A 42 0.72 11.03 7.61
C PHE A 42 -0.57 10.29 8.00
N ARG A 43 -1.64 11.04 8.16
CA ARG A 43 -2.96 10.48 8.48
C ARG A 43 -3.97 10.93 7.44
N ALA A 44 -4.69 9.97 6.90
CA ALA A 44 -5.74 10.22 5.93
C ALA A 44 -6.81 9.14 6.03
N SER A 45 -7.95 9.36 5.40
CA SER A 45 -8.97 8.34 5.27
C SER A 45 -8.72 7.48 4.03
N LEU A 46 -9.07 6.22 4.14
CA LEU A 46 -8.93 5.24 3.07
C LEU A 46 -10.31 4.73 2.71
N SER A 47 -10.73 4.92 1.47
CA SER A 47 -11.97 4.36 0.97
C SER A 47 -11.75 3.00 0.35
N THR A 48 -12.77 2.17 0.39
CA THR A 48 -12.75 0.85 -0.20
C THR A 48 -13.17 0.93 -1.66
N GLY A 49 -12.25 0.62 -2.56
CA GLY A 49 -12.53 0.14 -3.88
C GLY A 49 -13.26 1.04 -4.85
N GLN A 50 -13.50 0.44 -5.98
CA GLN A 50 -14.23 1.04 -7.09
C GLN A 50 -15.72 1.08 -6.76
N SER A 51 -16.26 2.25 -6.53
CA SER A 51 -17.68 2.47 -6.62
C SER A 51 -18.08 2.60 -8.11
N ASN A 52 -19.38 2.66 -8.37
CA ASN A 52 -19.93 2.75 -9.71
C ASN A 52 -19.18 3.76 -10.60
N ALA A 53 -19.07 3.46 -11.87
CA ALA A 53 -18.34 4.27 -12.85
C ALA A 53 -18.73 5.76 -12.87
N GLN A 54 -19.93 6.09 -12.40
CA GLN A 54 -20.39 7.48 -12.28
C GLN A 54 -19.80 8.24 -11.11
N GLU A 55 -19.30 7.53 -10.10
CA GLU A 55 -18.72 8.13 -8.89
C GLU A 55 -17.20 8.07 -8.89
N ASN A 56 -16.59 7.53 -9.92
CA ASN A 56 -15.15 7.39 -10.01
C ASN A 56 -14.50 8.70 -10.44
N PRO A 57 -13.81 9.42 -9.53
CA PRO A 57 -13.21 10.71 -9.86
C PRO A 57 -12.02 10.60 -10.82
N PHE A 58 -11.44 9.41 -10.99
CA PHE A 58 -10.28 9.18 -11.85
C PHE A 58 -10.66 8.64 -13.25
N GLY A 59 -11.95 8.41 -13.50
CA GLY A 59 -12.42 7.83 -14.76
C GLY A 59 -12.27 6.30 -14.81
N THR A 60 -12.76 5.71 -15.89
CA THR A 60 -12.79 4.25 -16.04
C THR A 60 -11.48 3.64 -16.56
N SER A 61 -10.56 4.47 -17.05
CA SER A 61 -9.29 4.03 -17.62
C SER A 61 -8.18 3.80 -16.58
N VAL A 62 -8.38 4.25 -15.35
CA VAL A 62 -7.37 4.09 -14.28
C VAL A 62 -7.69 2.85 -13.47
N ASP A 63 -6.72 1.95 -13.40
CA ASP A 63 -6.80 0.75 -12.56
C ASP A 63 -6.24 1.06 -11.17
N TYR A 64 -7.10 1.06 -10.18
CA TYR A 64 -6.73 1.29 -8.79
C TYR A 64 -7.60 0.45 -7.84
N ASP A 65 -7.07 0.18 -6.65
CA ASP A 65 -7.76 -0.62 -5.65
C ASP A 65 -8.46 0.22 -4.58
N ARG A 66 -7.85 1.33 -4.20
CA ARG A 66 -8.37 2.21 -3.14
C ARG A 66 -8.09 3.68 -3.44
N ILE A 67 -8.80 4.55 -2.73
CA ILE A 67 -8.59 6.00 -2.79
C ILE A 67 -8.26 6.50 -1.40
N ILE A 68 -7.13 7.20 -1.29
CA ILE A 68 -6.76 7.97 -0.11
C ILE A 68 -7.37 9.35 -0.22
N CYS A 69 -8.06 9.78 0.81
CA CYS A 69 -8.64 11.11 0.90
C CYS A 69 -8.01 11.86 2.07
N SER A 70 -7.32 12.95 1.78
CA SER A 70 -6.66 13.79 2.78
C SER A 70 -7.23 15.20 2.77
N THR A 71 -7.36 15.79 3.95
CA THR A 71 -7.64 17.22 4.08
C THR A 71 -6.39 18.08 4.04
N ASP A 72 -5.22 17.45 4.11
CA ASP A 72 -3.94 18.13 3.95
C ASP A 72 -3.58 18.24 2.46
N MET A 73 -3.81 19.42 1.90
CA MET A 73 -3.53 19.70 0.50
C MET A 73 -2.04 19.90 0.23
N SER A 74 -1.20 19.94 1.26
CA SER A 74 0.25 20.16 1.13
C SER A 74 1.05 18.88 0.96
N LEU A 75 0.40 17.70 0.98
CA LEU A 75 1.09 16.43 0.77
C LEU A 75 1.77 16.39 -0.61
N PRO A 76 3.09 16.15 -0.66
CA PRO A 76 3.85 16.21 -1.92
C PRO A 76 3.81 14.88 -2.70
N ILE A 77 2.72 14.13 -2.60
CA ILE A 77 2.58 12.82 -3.21
C ILE A 77 2.47 12.93 -4.73
N THR A 78 3.28 12.18 -5.44
CA THR A 78 3.34 12.13 -6.90
C THR A 78 3.08 10.71 -7.41
N GLU A 79 3.02 10.53 -8.72
CA GLU A 79 2.82 9.20 -9.34
C GLU A 79 3.94 8.20 -9.05
N THR A 80 5.12 8.67 -8.68
CA THR A 80 6.27 7.82 -8.37
C THR A 80 6.42 7.50 -6.89
N THR A 81 5.54 8.01 -6.05
CA THR A 81 5.57 7.82 -4.60
C THR A 81 5.18 6.40 -4.21
N LEU A 82 5.91 5.81 -3.27
CA LEU A 82 5.53 4.56 -2.60
C LEU A 82 4.79 4.82 -1.31
N LEU A 83 3.91 3.90 -0.95
CA LEU A 83 3.03 4.02 0.21
C LEU A 83 3.05 2.74 1.06
N TRP A 84 2.98 2.93 2.37
CA TRP A 84 2.78 1.86 3.36
C TRP A 84 1.48 2.13 4.09
N ILE A 85 0.49 1.28 3.87
CA ILE A 85 -0.84 1.38 4.47
C ILE A 85 -1.07 0.17 5.36
N GLY A 86 -1.27 0.40 6.65
CA GLY A 86 -1.47 -0.68 7.61
C GLY A 86 -0.21 -1.43 8.01
N LYS A 87 0.97 -1.02 7.53
CA LYS A 87 2.27 -1.57 7.94
C LYS A 87 3.31 -0.47 8.02
N GLU A 88 4.42 -0.75 8.66
CA GLU A 88 5.54 0.17 8.78
C GLU A 88 6.59 -0.08 7.69
N PRO A 89 7.31 0.96 7.24
CA PRO A 89 8.42 0.79 6.32
C PRO A 89 9.55 -0.05 6.92
N SER A 90 10.17 -0.88 6.11
CA SER A 90 11.42 -1.56 6.46
C SER A 90 12.62 -0.81 5.91
N TYR A 91 13.77 -1.00 6.52
CA TYR A 91 15.00 -0.32 6.14
C TYR A 91 16.06 -1.32 5.76
N LEU A 92 16.90 -0.95 4.81
CA LEU A 92 18.07 -1.71 4.41
C LEU A 92 19.24 -1.50 5.40
N ASP A 93 20.28 -2.30 5.26
CA ASP A 93 21.46 -2.22 6.15
C ASP A 93 22.18 -0.87 6.09
N ASP A 94 22.06 -0.15 4.98
CA ASP A 94 22.62 1.19 4.80
C ASP A 94 21.76 2.31 5.42
N GLY A 95 20.63 1.98 6.02
CA GLY A 95 19.69 2.92 6.63
C GLY A 95 18.68 3.52 5.65
N SER A 96 18.76 3.21 4.36
CA SER A 96 17.77 3.63 3.38
C SER A 96 16.49 2.79 3.49
N VAL A 97 15.36 3.34 3.06
CA VAL A 97 14.11 2.58 3.05
C VAL A 97 14.16 1.47 2.01
N ASP A 98 13.63 0.31 2.38
CA ASP A 98 13.47 -0.82 1.44
C ASP A 98 12.22 -0.59 0.58
N PRO A 99 12.36 -0.33 -0.73
CA PRO A 99 11.21 -0.11 -1.59
C PRO A 99 10.31 -1.34 -1.73
N SER A 100 10.86 -2.53 -1.57
CA SER A 100 10.10 -3.78 -1.66
C SER A 100 9.14 -3.98 -0.48
N SER A 101 9.35 -3.27 0.63
CA SER A 101 8.46 -3.32 1.79
C SER A 101 7.17 -2.51 1.60
N ALA A 102 7.09 -1.66 0.58
CA ALA A 102 5.88 -0.91 0.27
C ALA A 102 4.77 -1.83 -0.24
N ASN A 103 3.55 -1.60 0.24
CA ASN A 103 2.40 -2.41 -0.19
C ASN A 103 1.49 -1.70 -1.20
N TYR A 104 1.63 -0.40 -1.37
CA TYR A 104 0.85 0.36 -2.35
C TYR A 104 1.73 1.31 -3.15
N LYS A 105 1.30 1.58 -4.37
CA LYS A 105 1.86 2.60 -5.25
C LYS A 105 0.76 3.53 -5.75
N VAL A 106 1.11 4.73 -6.14
CA VAL A 106 0.17 5.68 -6.73
C VAL A 106 -0.18 5.24 -8.15
N ALA A 107 -1.47 5.17 -8.45
CA ALA A 107 -1.98 4.68 -9.74
C ALA A 107 -2.20 5.79 -10.76
N ALA A 108 -2.45 7.02 -10.31
CA ALA A 108 -2.72 8.16 -11.17
C ALA A 108 -2.29 9.45 -10.49
N HIS A 109 -2.18 10.52 -11.29
CA HIS A 109 -1.89 11.84 -10.74
C HIS A 109 -2.93 12.24 -9.68
N PRO A 110 -2.51 12.67 -8.48
CA PRO A 110 -3.43 13.08 -7.43
C PRO A 110 -4.35 14.21 -7.88
N LEU A 111 -5.61 14.15 -7.46
CA LEU A 111 -6.62 15.14 -7.77
C LEU A 111 -6.81 16.11 -6.61
N ASP A 112 -6.55 17.39 -6.88
CA ASP A 112 -6.79 18.46 -5.93
C ASP A 112 -8.24 18.91 -6.03
N GLY A 113 -9.02 18.60 -5.01
CA GLY A 113 -10.35 19.18 -4.84
C GLY A 113 -10.29 20.52 -4.10
N MET A 114 -11.44 21.17 -3.91
CA MET A 114 -11.49 22.43 -3.18
C MET A 114 -11.12 22.30 -1.69
N GLN A 115 -11.34 21.14 -1.10
CA GLN A 115 -11.13 20.88 0.34
C GLN A 115 -10.45 19.54 0.64
N SER A 116 -10.12 18.76 -0.38
CA SER A 116 -9.52 17.44 -0.19
C SER A 116 -8.63 17.05 -1.35
N LEU A 117 -7.56 16.36 -1.02
CA LEU A 117 -6.67 15.70 -1.96
C LEU A 117 -7.10 14.24 -2.08
N ARG A 118 -7.30 13.75 -3.30
CA ARG A 118 -7.65 12.37 -3.60
C ARG A 118 -6.52 11.69 -4.34
N ILE A 119 -6.11 10.53 -3.85
CA ILE A 119 -4.99 9.76 -4.39
C ILE A 119 -5.46 8.35 -4.67
N ALA A 120 -5.45 7.96 -5.95
CA ALA A 120 -5.72 6.58 -6.33
C ALA A 120 -4.47 5.74 -6.09
N VAL A 121 -4.63 4.62 -5.39
CA VAL A 121 -3.53 3.72 -5.03
C VAL A 121 -3.83 2.30 -5.45
N LYS A 122 -2.79 1.59 -5.84
CA LYS A 122 -2.89 0.20 -6.26
C LYS A 122 -2.00 -0.68 -5.40
N LEU A 123 -2.52 -1.84 -5.01
CA LEU A 123 -1.78 -2.84 -4.24
C LEU A 123 -0.64 -3.43 -5.10
N ILE A 124 0.54 -3.56 -4.51
CA ILE A 124 1.69 -4.17 -5.16
C ILE A 124 1.58 -5.69 -5.05
N ALA A 125 1.67 -6.38 -6.19
CA ALA A 125 1.39 -7.80 -6.31
C ALA A 125 2.25 -8.73 -5.43
N GLN A 126 3.42 -8.29 -4.99
CA GLN A 126 4.31 -9.09 -4.15
C GLN A 126 3.71 -9.42 -2.78
N SER A 127 2.85 -8.56 -2.24
CA SER A 127 2.20 -8.85 -0.96
C SER A 127 1.12 -9.93 -1.05
N VAL A 128 0.63 -10.21 -2.24
CA VAL A 128 -0.38 -11.24 -2.48
C VAL A 128 0.24 -12.64 -2.55
N VAL A 129 1.48 -12.74 -2.99
CA VAL A 129 2.18 -14.01 -3.10
C VAL A 129 2.58 -14.56 -1.72
N GLU A 130 2.97 -13.69 -0.80
CA GLU A 130 3.29 -14.10 0.57
C GLU A 130 2.07 -14.63 1.32
N ASP A 131 0.90 -14.02 1.11
CA ASP A 131 -0.34 -14.50 1.73
C ASP A 131 -0.81 -15.83 1.14
N MET A 132 -0.52 -16.11 -0.13
CA MET A 132 -0.86 -17.39 -0.76
C MET A 132 0.06 -18.54 -0.35
N GLU A 133 1.32 -18.27 -0.06
CA GLU A 133 2.25 -19.29 0.42
C GLU A 133 1.95 -19.75 1.85
N GLN A 134 1.37 -18.87 2.68
CA GLN A 134 0.97 -19.23 4.04
C GLN A 134 -0.32 -20.06 4.10
N GLU A 135 -1.21 -19.93 3.13
CA GLU A 135 -2.41 -20.76 3.08
C GLU A 135 -2.17 -22.19 2.58
N THR A 136 -1.11 -22.41 1.80
CA THR A 136 -0.80 -23.75 1.29
C THR A 136 -0.01 -24.62 2.26
N GLU A 137 0.67 -24.04 3.23
CA GLU A 137 1.35 -24.84 4.27
C GLU A 137 0.41 -25.41 5.34
N ASN A 138 -0.80 -24.90 5.43
CA ASN A 138 -1.76 -25.35 6.44
C ASN A 138 -2.70 -26.44 5.97
N THR A 139 -2.53 -26.96 4.75
CA THR A 139 -3.41 -28.00 4.20
C THR A 139 -2.71 -29.35 4.07
N THR A 140 -1.67 -29.59 4.82
CA THR A 140 -1.05 -30.89 4.79
C THR A 140 -1.26 -31.57 6.12
N GLU A 141 -2.09 -32.49 6.10
CA GLU A 141 -2.15 -33.73 6.87
C GLU A 141 -3.52 -34.06 7.33
N GLU A 142 -4.22 -34.68 6.46
CA GLU A 142 -5.06 -35.72 6.97
C GLU A 142 -4.21 -37.00 7.07
N PRO A 143 -3.99 -37.52 8.24
CA PRO A 143 -3.49 -38.87 8.34
C PRO A 143 -4.53 -39.78 7.70
N GLY A 144 -4.11 -40.51 6.71
CA GLY A 144 -4.94 -41.51 6.11
C GLY A 144 -5.53 -42.37 7.20
N ARG A 145 -6.80 -42.27 7.35
CA ARG A 145 -7.49 -43.16 8.21
C ARG A 145 -7.51 -44.49 7.53
N ASP A 146 -6.66 -45.33 8.02
CA ASP A 146 -6.73 -46.72 7.71
C ASP A 146 -8.03 -47.26 8.26
N SER A 147 -9.00 -47.34 7.45
CA SER A 147 -10.16 -48.13 7.78
C SER A 147 -9.88 -49.58 7.42
N SER A 148 -9.24 -50.22 8.27
CA SER A 148 -9.34 -51.64 8.23
C SER A 148 -10.71 -52.03 8.71
N SER A 149 -11.59 -52.17 7.83
CA SER A 149 -12.79 -52.84 8.15
C SER A 149 -12.52 -54.32 8.08
N ASP A 150 -12.30 -54.83 9.19
CA ASP A 150 -12.42 -56.24 9.30
C ASP A 150 -13.85 -56.62 9.21
N LEU A 151 -14.18 -57.00 8.06
CA LEU A 151 -15.42 -57.66 7.92
C LEU A 151 -15.23 -59.07 8.06
N GLU A 152 -15.40 -59.43 9.25
CA GLU A 152 -15.60 -60.73 9.48
C GLU A 152 -16.97 -61.06 9.38
N ASP A 153 -17.32 -61.58 8.35
CA ASP A 153 -18.54 -62.09 8.31
C ASP A 153 -18.60 -63.39 7.89
N TRP A 154 -19.49 -64.01 8.24
CA TRP A 154 -19.80 -65.30 7.80
C TRP A 154 -21.09 -65.81 8.30
#